data_00c50680cf8e997dd854e3e616561931
#
_entry.id   00c50680cf8e997dd854e3e616561931
#
_cell.length_a   1.000
_cell.length_b   1.000
_cell.length_c   1.000
_cell.angle_alpha   90.00
_cell.angle_beta   90.00
_cell.angle_gamma   90.00
#
_symmetry.space_group_name_H-M   'P 1'
#
loop_
_entity.id
_entity.type
_entity.pdbx_description
1 polymer ?
#
loop_
_entity_poly.entity_id
_entity_poly.type
_entity_poly.pdbx_seq_one_letter_code
_entity_poly.pdbx_strand_id
1 'polypeptide(L)'
;MKPIYLDYNATTPIDPEVADVMLFCMREVFGNPSSAHAYGVEARRVVEAARAQAAGLLNCSTGEILFTSGGTESNNHALKGAARANRHRGNHIVTSAVEHPAVSEVCQSLAAEGFEISVIGVDPTGLVDLAALERALGERTILVSVMHANNEVGTVQPIGE
;
A
#
# COMPACT_ATOMS: atom_id res chain seq x y z
N MET A 1 9.16 -14.92 -34.12
CA MET A 1 8.00 -14.73 -33.22
C MET A 1 8.43 -13.85 -32.06
N LYS A 2 7.62 -12.86 -31.65
CA LYS A 2 7.90 -12.15 -30.40
C LYS A 2 7.64 -13.09 -29.22
N PRO A 3 8.48 -13.09 -28.17
CA PRO A 3 8.21 -13.88 -26.98
C PRO A 3 6.90 -13.44 -26.32
N ILE A 4 6.18 -14.41 -25.71
CA ILE A 4 4.97 -14.13 -24.94
C ILE A 4 5.41 -13.77 -23.52
N TYR A 5 5.01 -12.59 -23.03
CA TYR A 5 5.27 -12.16 -21.67
C TYR A 5 4.05 -12.47 -20.79
N LEU A 6 4.26 -13.22 -19.71
CA LEU A 6 3.19 -13.68 -18.82
C LEU A 6 3.40 -13.24 -17.36
N ASP A 7 4.49 -12.53 -17.07
CA ASP A 7 4.83 -12.12 -15.70
C ASP A 7 4.27 -10.72 -15.36
N TYR A 8 2.97 -10.55 -15.55
CA TYR A 8 2.29 -9.28 -15.24
C TYR A 8 2.19 -8.95 -13.74
N ASN A 9 2.53 -9.90 -12.87
CA ASN A 9 2.68 -9.63 -11.44
C ASN A 9 3.94 -8.81 -11.12
N ALA A 10 5.00 -8.99 -11.90
CA ALA A 10 6.25 -8.24 -11.73
C ALA A 10 6.16 -6.85 -12.37
N THR A 11 5.82 -6.79 -13.67
CA THR A 11 5.74 -5.54 -14.43
C THR A 11 4.67 -5.62 -15.50
N THR A 12 4.10 -4.48 -15.87
CA THR A 12 3.14 -4.36 -16.96
C THR A 12 3.59 -3.26 -17.94
N PRO A 13 3.18 -3.32 -19.22
CA PRO A 13 3.29 -2.17 -20.10
C PRO A 13 2.56 -0.96 -19.49
N ILE A 14 3.14 0.22 -19.68
CA ILE A 14 2.46 1.46 -19.32
C ILE A 14 1.37 1.71 -20.36
N ASP A 15 0.18 2.09 -19.90
CA ASP A 15 -0.89 2.53 -20.79
C ASP A 15 -0.42 3.71 -21.65
N PRO A 16 -0.67 3.73 -22.96
CA PRO A 16 -0.20 4.79 -23.85
C PRO A 16 -0.65 6.20 -23.42
N GLU A 17 -1.88 6.37 -22.95
CA GLU A 17 -2.37 7.67 -22.45
C GLU A 17 -1.61 8.13 -21.20
N VAL A 18 -1.29 7.18 -20.31
CA VAL A 18 -0.46 7.47 -19.13
C VAL A 18 0.96 7.82 -19.53
N ALA A 19 1.54 7.10 -20.50
CA ALA A 19 2.89 7.40 -21.01
C ALA A 19 2.98 8.81 -21.62
N ASP A 20 1.96 9.23 -22.35
CA ASP A 20 1.90 10.57 -22.96
C ASP A 20 1.83 11.68 -21.89
N VAL A 21 1.01 11.50 -20.86
CA VAL A 21 0.93 12.43 -19.72
C VAL A 21 2.25 12.48 -18.95
N MET A 22 2.91 11.34 -18.72
CA MET A 22 4.22 11.30 -18.08
C MET A 22 5.27 12.05 -18.91
N LEU A 23 5.29 11.82 -20.23
CA LEU A 23 6.22 12.49 -21.15
C LEU A 23 6.00 14.01 -21.17
N PHE A 24 4.74 14.45 -21.18
CA PHE A 24 4.40 15.87 -21.07
C PHE A 24 4.92 16.46 -19.76
N CYS A 25 4.65 15.82 -18.63
CA CYS A 25 5.13 16.31 -17.33
C CYS A 25 6.66 16.40 -17.27
N MET A 26 7.38 15.40 -17.79
CA MET A 26 8.84 15.39 -17.80
C MET A 26 9.45 16.53 -18.65
N ARG A 27 8.77 16.93 -19.73
CA ARG A 27 9.28 17.96 -20.66
C ARG A 27 8.85 19.37 -20.30
N GLU A 28 7.59 19.54 -19.88
CA GLU A 28 6.96 20.84 -19.77
C GLU A 28 6.71 21.26 -18.31
N VAL A 29 6.51 20.30 -17.39
CA VAL A 29 6.09 20.57 -16.00
C VAL A 29 7.16 20.08 -15.01
N PHE A 30 8.41 20.38 -15.27
CA PHE A 30 9.58 19.93 -14.51
C PHE A 30 9.87 20.76 -13.25
N GLY A 31 9.06 21.77 -12.93
CA GLY A 31 9.26 22.65 -11.77
C GLY A 31 9.07 21.92 -10.44
N ASN A 32 9.80 22.38 -9.41
CA ASN A 32 9.57 21.88 -8.06
C ASN A 32 8.23 22.45 -7.53
N PRO A 33 7.23 21.61 -7.18
CA PRO A 33 5.93 22.06 -6.71
C PRO A 33 5.96 22.84 -5.39
N SER A 34 7.08 22.81 -4.65
CA SER A 34 7.26 23.61 -3.43
C SER A 34 7.75 25.05 -3.70
N SER A 35 8.19 25.35 -4.94
CA SER A 35 8.70 26.67 -5.31
C SER A 35 7.57 27.67 -5.56
N ALA A 36 7.82 28.94 -5.22
CA ALA A 36 6.84 30.02 -5.37
C ALA A 36 6.82 30.67 -6.78
N HIS A 37 7.83 30.42 -7.62
CA HIS A 37 7.88 30.94 -8.99
C HIS A 37 6.96 30.19 -9.95
N ALA A 38 6.71 30.73 -11.14
CA ALA A 38 5.73 30.22 -12.11
C ALA A 38 5.85 28.72 -12.41
N TYR A 39 7.06 28.18 -12.60
CA TYR A 39 7.27 26.76 -12.86
C TYR A 39 6.83 25.88 -11.66
N GLY A 40 7.09 26.32 -10.41
CA GLY A 40 6.66 25.59 -9.24
C GLY A 40 5.15 25.63 -9.04
N VAL A 41 4.53 26.77 -9.31
CA VAL A 41 3.06 26.94 -9.24
C VAL A 41 2.37 26.02 -10.23
N GLU A 42 2.86 25.95 -11.48
CA GLU A 42 2.31 25.05 -12.49
C GLU A 42 2.48 23.57 -12.12
N ALA A 43 3.66 23.17 -11.67
CA ALA A 43 3.90 21.80 -11.19
C ALA A 43 2.96 21.44 -10.02
N ARG A 44 2.76 22.35 -9.08
CA ARG A 44 1.82 22.16 -7.95
C ARG A 44 0.40 21.97 -8.45
N ARG A 45 -0.05 22.79 -9.41
CA ARG A 45 -1.39 22.67 -9.98
C ARG A 45 -1.65 21.29 -10.57
N VAL A 46 -0.67 20.72 -11.29
CA VAL A 46 -0.78 19.38 -11.87
C VAL A 46 -0.83 18.30 -10.78
N VAL A 47 0.02 18.39 -9.75
CA VAL A 47 0.03 17.43 -8.62
C VAL A 47 -1.29 17.48 -7.86
N GLU A 48 -1.81 18.68 -7.56
CA GLU A 48 -3.08 18.80 -6.82
C GLU A 48 -4.29 18.36 -7.64
N ALA A 49 -4.28 18.54 -8.97
CA ALA A 49 -5.30 17.99 -9.85
C ALA A 49 -5.29 16.45 -9.83
N ALA A 50 -4.12 15.81 -9.90
CA ALA A 50 -3.97 14.36 -9.79
C ALA A 50 -4.42 13.85 -8.40
N ARG A 51 -4.10 14.59 -7.34
CA ARG A 51 -4.56 14.28 -5.97
C ARG A 51 -6.08 14.30 -5.86
N ALA A 52 -6.73 15.31 -6.45
CA ALA A 52 -8.19 15.42 -6.47
C ALA A 52 -8.84 14.26 -7.25
N GLN A 53 -8.25 13.86 -8.38
CA GLN A 53 -8.72 12.71 -9.15
C GLN A 53 -8.61 11.40 -8.36
N ALA A 54 -7.45 11.15 -7.71
CA ALA A 54 -7.26 9.98 -6.85
C ALA A 54 -8.24 9.98 -5.67
N ALA A 55 -8.44 11.12 -5.03
CA ALA A 55 -9.41 11.26 -3.93
C ALA A 55 -10.84 10.97 -4.38
N GLY A 56 -11.24 11.47 -5.56
CA GLY A 56 -12.54 11.17 -6.16
C GLY A 56 -12.74 9.69 -6.47
N LEU A 57 -11.70 9.02 -7.00
CA LEU A 57 -11.73 7.58 -7.27
C LEU A 57 -11.90 6.74 -5.99
N LEU A 58 -11.23 7.15 -4.90
CA LEU A 58 -11.24 6.46 -3.62
C LEU A 58 -12.37 6.92 -2.68
N ASN A 59 -13.18 7.88 -3.12
CA ASN A 59 -14.27 8.47 -2.33
C ASN A 59 -13.78 9.00 -0.96
N CYS A 60 -12.67 9.74 -0.97
CA CYS A 60 -12.07 10.36 0.21
C CYS A 60 -11.70 11.82 -0.06
N SER A 61 -11.21 12.54 0.95
CA SER A 61 -10.73 13.91 0.81
C SER A 61 -9.30 13.96 0.24
N THR A 62 -8.91 15.07 -0.38
CA THR A 62 -7.56 15.26 -0.92
C THR A 62 -6.48 15.21 0.17
N GLY A 63 -6.81 15.60 1.41
CA GLY A 63 -5.90 15.53 2.56
C GLY A 63 -5.57 14.11 3.02
N GLU A 64 -6.34 13.12 2.58
CA GLU A 64 -6.11 11.70 2.89
C GLU A 64 -5.26 10.98 1.84
N ILE A 65 -4.92 11.65 0.72
CA ILE A 65 -4.08 11.10 -0.33
C ILE A 65 -2.62 11.42 -0.07
N LEU A 66 -1.80 10.39 0.01
CA LEU A 66 -0.34 10.48 0.04
C LEU A 66 0.24 9.77 -1.18
N PHE A 67 0.95 10.51 -2.05
CA PHE A 67 1.71 9.91 -3.14
C PHE A 67 3.02 9.31 -2.62
N THR A 68 3.32 8.11 -3.05
CA THR A 68 4.53 7.35 -2.69
C THR A 68 5.24 6.87 -3.96
N SER A 69 6.47 6.39 -3.82
CA SER A 69 7.24 5.81 -4.93
C SER A 69 6.74 4.44 -5.38
N GLY A 70 5.85 3.80 -4.61
CA GLY A 70 5.30 2.47 -4.93
C GLY A 70 4.72 1.76 -3.71
N GLY A 71 4.21 0.53 -3.91
CA GLY A 71 3.54 -0.26 -2.88
C GLY A 71 4.39 -0.55 -1.64
N THR A 72 5.70 -0.74 -1.81
CA THR A 72 6.61 -0.96 -0.67
C THR A 72 6.65 0.25 0.27
N GLU A 73 6.77 1.46 -0.26
CA GLU A 73 6.73 2.68 0.55
C GLU A 73 5.34 2.88 1.16
N SER A 74 4.28 2.64 0.40
CA SER A 74 2.89 2.76 0.89
C SER A 74 2.63 1.83 2.07
N ASN A 75 3.02 0.55 1.98
CA ASN A 75 2.87 -0.42 3.06
C ASN A 75 3.71 -0.02 4.30
N ASN A 76 4.97 0.40 4.11
CA ASN A 76 5.80 0.88 5.20
C ASN A 76 5.17 2.09 5.90
N HIS A 77 4.68 3.06 5.13
CA HIS A 77 4.05 4.26 5.67
C HIS A 77 2.78 3.92 6.45
N ALA A 78 1.90 3.10 5.88
CA ALA A 78 0.64 2.70 6.50
C ALA A 78 0.87 1.89 7.79
N LEU A 79 1.66 0.83 7.73
CA LEU A 79 1.87 -0.07 8.87
C LEU A 79 2.63 0.61 10.00
N LYS A 80 3.78 1.25 9.72
CA LYS A 80 4.57 1.95 10.74
C LYS A 80 3.83 3.16 11.29
N GLY A 81 3.13 3.89 10.42
CA GLY A 81 2.31 5.04 10.81
C GLY A 81 1.18 4.64 11.76
N ALA A 82 0.37 3.65 11.37
CA ALA A 82 -0.74 3.15 12.18
C ALA A 82 -0.25 2.55 13.51
N ALA A 83 0.79 1.71 13.48
CA ALA A 83 1.34 1.09 14.68
C ALA A 83 1.83 2.13 15.69
N ARG A 84 2.64 3.10 15.25
CA ARG A 84 3.21 4.12 16.14
C ARG A 84 2.15 5.11 16.65
N ALA A 85 1.20 5.52 15.81
CA ALA A 85 0.12 6.41 16.21
C ALA A 85 -0.79 5.78 17.27
N ASN A 86 -1.01 4.47 17.21
CA ASN A 86 -1.89 3.75 18.14
C ASN A 86 -1.14 3.06 19.31
N ARG A 87 0.18 3.24 19.44
CA ARG A 87 0.98 2.58 20.50
C ARG A 87 0.47 2.83 21.92
N HIS A 88 -0.19 3.95 22.14
CA HIS A 88 -0.79 4.28 23.44
C HIS A 88 -2.02 3.42 23.77
N ARG A 89 -2.62 2.74 22.78
CA ARG A 89 -3.78 1.84 22.93
C ARG A 89 -3.39 0.38 23.06
N GLY A 90 -2.22 0.02 22.54
CA GLY A 90 -1.71 -1.36 22.53
C GLY A 90 -0.46 -1.50 21.70
N ASN A 91 0.05 -2.72 21.61
CA ASN A 91 1.27 -3.03 20.89
C ASN A 91 1.17 -4.31 20.05
N HIS A 92 -0.03 -4.85 19.86
CA HIS A 92 -0.23 -6.09 19.12
C HIS A 92 -0.72 -5.83 17.69
N ILE A 93 -0.09 -6.52 16.74
CA ILE A 93 -0.38 -6.46 15.31
C ILE A 93 -0.62 -7.88 14.80
N VAL A 94 -1.68 -8.08 14.03
CA VAL A 94 -2.01 -9.34 13.39
C VAL A 94 -1.80 -9.23 11.89
N THR A 95 -1.17 -10.24 11.28
CA THR A 95 -0.95 -10.30 9.84
C THR A 95 -1.07 -11.74 9.33
N SER A 96 -1.12 -11.95 8.01
CA SER A 96 -1.21 -13.29 7.41
C SER A 96 0.16 -13.85 7.04
N ALA A 97 0.24 -15.19 6.95
CA ALA A 97 1.46 -15.88 6.55
C ALA A 97 1.80 -15.75 5.06
N VAL A 98 0.87 -15.24 4.25
CA VAL A 98 1.02 -15.10 2.80
C VAL A 98 1.22 -13.68 2.33
N GLU A 99 1.55 -12.77 3.25
CA GLU A 99 1.82 -11.37 2.92
C GLU A 99 3.05 -11.20 2.03
N HIS A 100 3.01 -10.16 1.20
CA HIS A 100 4.17 -9.71 0.44
C HIS A 100 5.30 -9.26 1.38
N PRO A 101 6.59 -9.42 1.01
CA PRO A 101 7.72 -8.94 1.82
C PRO A 101 7.63 -7.48 2.28
N ALA A 102 6.99 -6.60 1.49
CA ALA A 102 6.73 -5.20 1.88
C ALA A 102 5.84 -5.05 3.13
N VAL A 103 5.18 -6.13 3.59
CA VAL A 103 4.40 -6.19 4.83
C VAL A 103 5.14 -7.02 5.88
N SER A 104 5.56 -8.24 5.55
CA SER A 104 6.20 -9.15 6.52
C SER A 104 7.51 -8.59 7.10
N GLU A 105 8.36 -7.97 6.26
CA GLU A 105 9.60 -7.32 6.72
C GLU A 105 9.32 -6.09 7.60
N VAL A 106 8.24 -5.36 7.30
CA VAL A 106 7.81 -4.24 8.14
C VAL A 106 7.33 -4.74 9.51
N CYS A 107 6.59 -5.84 9.55
CA CYS A 107 6.17 -6.47 10.81
C CYS A 107 7.39 -6.92 11.63
N GLN A 108 8.42 -7.51 11.01
CA GLN A 108 9.67 -7.86 11.69
C GLN A 108 10.38 -6.62 12.26
N SER A 109 10.44 -5.53 11.49
CA SER A 109 11.01 -4.26 11.96
C SER A 109 10.23 -3.71 13.16
N LEU A 110 8.90 -3.78 13.14
CA LEU A 110 8.05 -3.35 14.25
C LEU A 110 8.22 -4.27 15.48
N ALA A 111 8.43 -5.57 15.28
CA ALA A 111 8.75 -6.49 16.38
C ALA A 111 10.04 -6.08 17.11
N ALA A 112 11.07 -5.66 16.37
CA ALA A 112 12.30 -5.12 16.96
C ALA A 112 12.09 -3.80 17.72
N GLU A 113 11.02 -3.05 17.38
CA GLU A 113 10.59 -1.85 18.12
C GLU A 113 9.71 -2.15 19.35
N GLY A 114 9.45 -3.43 19.64
CA GLY A 114 8.67 -3.89 20.79
C GLY A 114 7.18 -4.04 20.55
N PHE A 115 6.75 -4.19 19.29
CA PHE A 115 5.41 -4.64 18.96
C PHE A 115 5.35 -6.17 18.99
N GLU A 116 4.22 -6.71 19.40
CA GLU A 116 3.90 -8.12 19.35
C GLU A 116 3.25 -8.44 18.01
N ILE A 117 3.76 -9.43 17.28
CA ILE A 117 3.27 -9.78 15.95
C ILE A 117 2.67 -11.19 15.98
N SER A 118 1.39 -11.32 15.65
CA SER A 118 0.75 -12.60 15.39
C SER A 118 0.61 -12.83 13.88
N VAL A 119 1.20 -13.91 13.40
CA VAL A 119 1.11 -14.33 12.00
C VAL A 119 0.09 -15.45 11.89
N ILE A 120 -1.01 -15.19 11.19
CA ILE A 120 -2.10 -16.15 11.02
C ILE A 120 -1.78 -17.07 9.83
N GLY A 121 -1.91 -18.37 10.08
CA GLY A 121 -1.74 -19.39 9.05
C GLY A 121 -2.84 -19.35 7.98
N VAL A 122 -2.57 -20.04 6.89
CA VAL A 122 -3.50 -20.22 5.76
C VAL A 122 -3.71 -21.71 5.50
N ASP A 123 -4.78 -22.03 4.82
CA ASP A 123 -5.04 -23.38 4.31
C ASP A 123 -4.17 -23.70 3.08
N PRO A 124 -4.23 -24.95 2.52
CA PRO A 124 -3.46 -25.30 1.33
C PRO A 124 -3.80 -24.49 0.06
N THR A 125 -4.90 -23.75 0.04
CA THR A 125 -5.27 -22.85 -1.05
C THR A 125 -4.77 -21.43 -0.83
N GLY A 126 -4.15 -21.14 0.31
CA GLY A 126 -3.68 -19.82 0.70
C GLY A 126 -4.76 -18.94 1.35
N LEU A 127 -5.90 -19.50 1.73
CA LEU A 127 -6.98 -18.77 2.40
C LEU A 127 -6.66 -18.64 3.89
N VAL A 128 -6.83 -17.44 4.46
CA VAL A 128 -6.55 -17.16 5.88
C VAL A 128 -7.51 -17.92 6.80
N ASP A 129 -6.98 -18.49 7.92
CA ASP A 129 -7.80 -19.10 8.95
C ASP A 129 -8.50 -18.01 9.79
N LEU A 130 -9.76 -17.74 9.46
CA LEU A 130 -10.57 -16.73 10.15
C LEU A 130 -10.77 -17.04 11.63
N ALA A 131 -10.91 -18.32 11.99
CA ALA A 131 -11.07 -18.70 13.39
C ALA A 131 -9.77 -18.47 14.18
N ALA A 132 -8.60 -18.69 13.57
CA ALA A 132 -7.31 -18.36 14.18
C ALA A 132 -7.12 -16.84 14.27
N LEU A 133 -7.56 -16.08 13.26
CA LEU A 133 -7.52 -14.64 13.28
C LEU A 133 -8.38 -14.08 14.42
N GLU A 134 -9.63 -14.54 14.54
CA GLU A 134 -10.53 -14.12 15.62
C GLU A 134 -9.94 -14.41 17.01
N ARG A 135 -9.36 -15.61 17.20
CA ARG A 135 -8.68 -15.96 18.47
C ARG A 135 -7.45 -15.11 18.77
N ALA A 136 -6.77 -14.59 17.75
CA ALA A 136 -5.60 -13.73 17.92
C ALA A 136 -5.97 -12.30 18.30
N LEU A 137 -7.19 -11.85 18.02
CA LEU A 137 -7.64 -10.50 18.37
C LEU A 137 -7.80 -10.36 19.88
N GLY A 138 -7.33 -9.25 20.43
CA GLY A 138 -7.42 -8.96 21.85
C GLY A 138 -7.40 -7.44 22.12
N GLU A 139 -7.55 -7.05 23.37
CA GLU A 139 -7.62 -5.65 23.80
C GLU A 139 -6.39 -4.84 23.40
N ARG A 140 -5.23 -5.48 23.27
CA ARG A 140 -3.99 -4.83 22.84
C ARG A 140 -3.78 -4.81 21.34
N THR A 141 -4.70 -5.42 20.55
CA THR A 141 -4.61 -5.43 19.09
C THR A 141 -4.95 -4.05 18.53
N ILE A 142 -4.00 -3.44 17.86
CA ILE A 142 -4.12 -2.08 17.29
C ILE A 142 -4.16 -2.05 15.76
N LEU A 143 -3.78 -3.16 15.12
CA LEU A 143 -3.70 -3.26 13.68
C LEU A 143 -3.88 -4.70 13.22
N VAL A 144 -4.69 -4.89 12.19
CA VAL A 144 -4.79 -6.12 11.40
C VAL A 144 -4.44 -5.78 9.96
N SER A 145 -3.51 -6.53 9.38
CA SER A 145 -3.07 -6.35 7.99
C SER A 145 -3.16 -7.68 7.26
N VAL A 146 -4.10 -7.78 6.31
CA VAL A 146 -4.31 -8.95 5.46
C VAL A 146 -4.41 -8.48 4.02
N MET A 147 -3.63 -9.08 3.12
CA MET A 147 -3.69 -8.76 1.70
C MET A 147 -5.07 -9.14 1.12
N HIS A 148 -5.59 -8.32 0.21
CA HIS A 148 -6.88 -8.62 -0.42
C HIS A 148 -6.81 -9.84 -1.34
N ALA A 149 -5.75 -9.92 -2.15
CA ALA A 149 -5.52 -11.04 -3.06
C ALA A 149 -4.03 -11.35 -3.13
N ASN A 150 -3.68 -12.64 -3.12
CA ASN A 150 -2.30 -13.06 -3.19
C ASN A 150 -1.79 -12.97 -4.64
N ASN A 151 -0.68 -12.29 -4.85
CA ASN A 151 -0.09 -12.05 -6.16
C ASN A 151 0.55 -13.30 -6.79
N GLU A 152 0.90 -14.32 -6.00
CA GLU A 152 1.55 -15.54 -6.50
C GLU A 152 0.52 -16.61 -6.90
N VAL A 153 -0.44 -16.91 -6.03
CA VAL A 153 -1.40 -18.00 -6.21
C VAL A 153 -2.81 -17.54 -6.59
N GLY A 154 -3.08 -16.22 -6.50
CA GLY A 154 -4.36 -15.63 -6.91
C GLY A 154 -5.51 -15.78 -5.91
N THR A 155 -5.26 -16.32 -4.73
CA THR A 155 -6.30 -16.48 -3.69
C THR A 155 -6.78 -15.14 -3.21
N VAL A 156 -8.10 -14.91 -3.27
CA VAL A 156 -8.77 -13.70 -2.75
C VAL A 156 -9.21 -13.97 -1.32
N GLN A 157 -8.78 -13.12 -0.39
CA GLN A 157 -9.10 -13.25 1.03
C GLN A 157 -10.51 -12.75 1.35
N PRO A 158 -11.21 -13.34 2.34
CA PRO A 158 -12.59 -13.01 2.69
C PRO A 158 -12.65 -11.73 3.55
N ILE A 159 -12.19 -10.60 3.02
CA ILE A 159 -12.05 -9.33 3.77
C ILE A 159 -13.40 -8.77 4.26
N GLY A 160 -14.52 -9.21 3.69
CA GLY A 160 -15.85 -8.76 4.11
C GLY A 160 -16.45 -9.53 5.29
N GLU A 161 -15.80 -10.60 5.74
CA GLU A 161 -16.21 -11.43 6.87
C GLU A 161 -15.49 -10.99 8.16
#